data_da64d5b42167a737929bd7d08b5d02d5
#
_entry.id   da64d5b42167a737929bd7d08b5d02d5
#
_cell.length_a   1.000
_cell.length_b   1.000
_cell.length_c   1.000
_cell.angle_alpha   90.00
_cell.angle_beta   90.00
_cell.angle_gamma   90.00
#
_symmetry.space_group_name_H-M   'P 1'
#
loop_
_entity.id
_entity.type
_entity.pdbx_description
1 polymer ?
#
loop_
_entity_poly.entity_id
_entity_poly.type
_entity_poly.pdbx_seq_one_letter_code
_entity_poly.pdbx_strand_id
1 'polypeptide(L)'
;LNASGDKGCSHEWWHKFNEKSKNEQLRAHAHMKMREVAHFLTLLDADDTRESNGRTLLENAMITVSTESGDGRHNDTKRELSGVFHAVTGAGGRLKTGQIIDVNAEGLDVYNTMARTTGTKAKLGPLDRAGTIIDKIIA
;
A
#
# COMPACT_ATOMS: atom_id res chain seq x y z
N LEU A 1 12.45 14.69 1.66
CA LEU A 1 12.15 15.89 0.87
C LEU A 1 10.82 16.47 1.30
N ASN A 2 10.82 17.70 1.63
CA ASN A 2 9.67 18.41 2.17
C ASN A 2 8.97 19.14 1.01
N ALA A 3 7.84 18.64 0.55
CA ALA A 3 7.13 19.14 -0.63
C ALA A 3 6.66 20.61 -0.49
N SER A 4 6.55 21.12 0.73
CA SER A 4 6.09 22.47 1.01
C SER A 4 7.21 23.47 1.27
N GLY A 5 8.47 23.03 1.30
CA GLY A 5 9.60 23.86 1.75
C GLY A 5 9.62 24.17 3.25
N ASP A 6 8.66 23.68 4.01
CA ASP A 6 8.62 23.76 5.46
C ASP A 6 9.69 22.83 6.07
N LYS A 7 10.41 23.28 7.08
CA LYS A 7 11.42 22.50 7.78
C LYS A 7 10.84 21.51 8.81
N GLY A 8 9.52 21.49 8.95
CA GLY A 8 8.81 20.59 9.85
C GLY A 8 8.85 19.13 9.38
N CYS A 9 8.73 18.21 10.33
CA CYS A 9 8.60 16.78 10.04
C CYS A 9 7.20 16.45 9.55
N SER A 10 7.09 15.70 8.46
CA SER A 10 5.77 15.29 7.94
C SER A 10 4.96 14.45 8.93
N HIS A 11 5.63 13.75 9.85
CA HIS A 11 5.00 13.02 10.94
C HIS A 11 4.25 13.98 11.89
N GLU A 12 4.85 15.11 12.25
CA GLU A 12 4.18 16.12 13.09
C GLU A 12 2.97 16.73 12.40
N TRP A 13 2.99 16.86 11.07
CA TRP A 13 1.84 17.37 10.33
C TRP A 13 0.64 16.42 10.42
N TRP A 14 0.87 15.12 10.46
CA TRP A 14 -0.19 14.13 10.67
C TRP A 14 -0.85 14.31 12.04
N HIS A 15 -0.10 14.59 13.09
CA HIS A 15 -0.66 14.90 14.41
C HIS A 15 -1.50 16.18 14.44
N LYS A 16 -1.24 17.09 13.50
CA LYS A 16 -1.88 18.40 13.39
C LYS A 16 -2.79 18.53 12.15
N PHE A 17 -3.26 17.43 11.63
CA PHE A 17 -4.03 17.43 10.36
C PHE A 17 -5.32 18.27 10.40
N ASN A 18 -5.88 18.55 11.59
CA ASN A 18 -7.03 19.45 11.76
C ASN A 18 -6.69 20.92 11.52
N GLU A 19 -5.41 21.31 11.58
CA GLU A 19 -4.97 22.65 11.22
C GLU A 19 -4.98 22.78 9.68
N LYS A 20 -5.71 23.77 9.14
CA LYS A 20 -5.87 23.94 7.68
C LYS A 20 -4.54 23.93 6.93
N SER A 21 -3.56 24.70 7.41
CA SER A 21 -2.23 24.78 6.78
C SER A 21 -1.51 23.42 6.77
N LYS A 22 -1.65 22.63 7.82
CA LYS A 22 -1.03 21.31 7.91
C LYS A 22 -1.74 20.30 7.01
N ASN A 23 -3.05 20.39 6.88
CA ASN A 23 -3.82 19.57 5.95
C ASN A 23 -3.39 19.81 4.50
N GLU A 24 -3.21 21.05 4.08
CA GLU A 24 -2.73 21.40 2.75
C GLU A 24 -1.31 20.87 2.49
N GLN A 25 -0.42 20.98 3.46
CA GLN A 25 0.93 20.41 3.39
C GLN A 25 0.92 18.90 3.26
N LEU A 26 0.08 18.22 4.04
CA LEU A 26 -0.08 16.76 3.98
C LEU A 26 -0.60 16.31 2.62
N ARG A 27 -1.60 17.01 2.06
CA ARG A 27 -2.11 16.71 0.72
C ARG A 27 -1.03 16.87 -0.34
N ALA A 28 -0.27 17.97 -0.31
CA ALA A 28 0.82 18.21 -1.24
C ALA A 28 1.89 17.11 -1.13
N HIS A 29 2.23 16.71 0.09
CA HIS A 29 3.20 15.65 0.35
C HIS A 29 2.70 14.27 -0.11
N ALA A 30 1.42 13.96 0.13
CA ALA A 30 0.81 12.72 -0.35
C ALA A 30 0.80 12.68 -1.90
N HIS A 31 0.43 13.76 -2.55
CA HIS A 31 0.47 13.86 -4.02
C HIS A 31 1.88 13.70 -4.58
N MET A 32 2.89 14.28 -3.92
CA MET A 32 4.29 14.08 -4.32
C MET A 32 4.67 12.60 -4.23
N LYS A 33 4.39 11.95 -3.11
CA LYS A 33 4.68 10.52 -2.93
C LYS A 33 3.98 9.67 -3.99
N MET A 34 2.72 9.95 -4.28
CA MET A 34 1.97 9.19 -5.29
C MET A 34 2.49 9.41 -6.71
N ARG A 35 3.03 10.60 -7.03
CA ARG A 35 3.73 10.81 -8.31
C ARG A 35 5.00 9.97 -8.42
N GLU A 36 5.78 9.88 -7.35
CA GLU A 36 6.98 9.03 -7.33
C GLU A 36 6.62 7.56 -7.48
N VAL A 37 5.55 7.11 -6.81
CA VAL A 37 5.03 5.75 -7.00
C VAL A 37 4.60 5.54 -8.45
N ALA A 38 3.85 6.46 -9.04
CA ALA A 38 3.40 6.36 -10.43
C ALA A 38 4.60 6.32 -11.40
N HIS A 39 5.60 7.17 -11.18
CA HIS A 39 6.83 7.15 -11.97
C HIS A 39 7.56 5.80 -11.84
N PHE A 40 7.71 5.29 -10.63
CA PHE A 40 8.31 3.97 -10.41
C PHE A 40 7.55 2.85 -11.15
N LEU A 41 6.22 2.84 -11.08
CA LEU A 41 5.41 1.86 -11.81
C LEU A 41 5.58 2.00 -13.33
N THR A 42 5.67 3.23 -13.85
CA THR A 42 5.93 3.48 -15.28
C THR A 42 7.27 2.91 -15.73
N LEU A 43 8.32 3.02 -14.90
CA LEU A 43 9.62 2.43 -15.21
C LEU A 43 9.56 0.90 -15.26
N LEU A 44 8.75 0.28 -14.39
CA LEU A 44 8.57 -1.18 -14.40
C LEU A 44 7.66 -1.68 -15.53
N ASP A 45 6.86 -0.80 -16.11
CA ASP A 45 5.95 -1.12 -17.23
C ASP A 45 6.56 -0.78 -18.61
N ALA A 46 7.79 -0.34 -18.64
CA ALA A 46 8.48 0.01 -19.88
C ALA A 46 8.76 -1.24 -20.74
N ASP A 47 8.75 -1.06 -22.06
CA ASP A 47 8.96 -2.17 -23.01
C ASP A 47 10.35 -2.83 -22.90
N ASP A 48 11.36 -2.09 -22.49
CA ASP A 48 12.71 -2.59 -22.25
C ASP A 48 12.85 -3.42 -20.96
N THR A 49 11.80 -3.46 -20.14
CA THR A 49 11.72 -4.28 -18.91
C THR A 49 11.01 -5.62 -19.15
N ARG A 50 10.74 -6.02 -20.41
CA ARG A 50 10.06 -7.28 -20.69
C ARG A 50 10.92 -8.49 -20.32
N GLU A 51 10.32 -9.40 -19.60
CA GLU A 51 10.91 -10.66 -19.23
C GLU A 51 10.72 -11.73 -20.33
N SER A 52 11.36 -12.88 -20.19
CA SER A 52 11.31 -13.97 -21.19
C SER A 52 9.88 -14.48 -21.50
N ASN A 53 8.94 -14.25 -20.61
CA ASN A 53 7.51 -14.58 -20.81
C ASN A 53 6.74 -13.50 -21.60
N GLY A 54 7.41 -12.45 -22.08
CA GLY A 54 6.83 -11.35 -22.83
C GLY A 54 6.10 -10.30 -22.00
N ARG A 55 6.03 -10.45 -20.68
CA ARG A 55 5.40 -9.50 -19.75
C ARG A 55 6.43 -8.50 -19.25
N THR A 56 5.96 -7.29 -18.90
CA THR A 56 6.77 -6.28 -18.22
C THR A 56 7.10 -6.70 -16.78
N LEU A 57 8.08 -6.08 -16.17
CA LEU A 57 8.35 -6.29 -14.74
C LEU A 57 7.13 -5.94 -13.88
N LEU A 58 6.38 -4.90 -14.24
CA LEU A 58 5.17 -4.52 -13.52
C LEU A 58 4.10 -5.62 -13.58
N GLU A 59 3.87 -6.21 -14.75
CA GLU A 59 2.89 -7.27 -14.93
C GLU A 59 3.21 -8.51 -14.08
N ASN A 60 4.50 -8.82 -13.89
CA ASN A 60 4.94 -9.96 -13.10
C ASN A 60 5.15 -9.64 -11.61
N ALA A 61 5.40 -8.38 -11.28
CA ALA A 61 5.70 -7.95 -9.92
C ALA A 61 4.48 -7.97 -9.01
N MET A 62 4.73 -8.22 -7.74
CA MET A 62 3.78 -7.99 -6.65
C MET A 62 4.26 -6.81 -5.82
N ILE A 63 3.64 -5.66 -6.04
CA ILE A 63 3.97 -4.42 -5.35
C ILE A 63 2.75 -4.01 -4.54
N THR A 64 2.97 -3.58 -3.30
CA THR A 64 1.93 -2.97 -2.48
C THR A 64 2.34 -1.57 -2.05
N VAL A 65 1.38 -0.67 -2.11
CA VAL A 65 1.45 0.66 -1.51
C VAL A 65 0.34 0.75 -0.50
N SER A 66 0.67 1.02 0.74
CA SER A 66 -0.31 1.01 1.82
C SER A 66 -0.07 2.11 2.83
N THR A 67 -1.06 2.36 3.67
CA THR A 67 -0.93 3.16 4.88
C THR A 67 -0.98 2.25 6.09
N GLU A 68 -0.27 2.63 7.15
CA GLU A 68 -0.30 1.91 8.43
C GLU A 68 -1.48 2.34 9.32
N SER A 69 -2.06 3.50 9.03
CA SER A 69 -3.15 4.10 9.80
C SER A 69 -4.04 4.93 8.89
N GLY A 70 -5.35 4.76 9.01
CA GLY A 70 -6.32 5.48 8.20
C GLY A 70 -6.46 6.95 8.55
N ASP A 71 -6.31 7.30 9.83
CA ASP A 71 -6.50 8.65 10.35
C ASP A 71 -5.18 9.36 10.74
N GLY A 72 -4.05 8.71 10.53
CA GLY A 72 -2.74 9.24 10.92
C GLY A 72 -2.49 9.26 12.44
N ARG A 73 -3.41 8.74 13.23
CA ARG A 73 -3.27 8.65 14.68
C ARG A 73 -2.77 7.27 15.07
N HIS A 74 -1.70 7.24 15.81
CA HIS A 74 -1.11 6.00 16.30
C HIS A 74 -0.87 6.04 17.81
N ASN A 75 -1.72 6.77 18.55
CA ASN A 75 -1.63 6.78 19.99
C ASN A 75 -2.19 5.47 20.58
N ASP A 76 -1.64 5.07 21.73
CA ASP A 76 -1.81 3.74 22.30
C ASP A 76 -3.23 3.37 22.72
N THR A 77 -4.15 4.33 22.74
CA THR A 77 -5.47 4.14 23.36
C THR A 77 -6.60 3.87 22.37
N LYS A 78 -6.43 4.18 21.06
CA LYS A 78 -7.45 3.90 20.05
C LYS A 78 -6.77 3.78 18.67
N ARG A 79 -6.29 2.61 18.35
CA ARG A 79 -5.94 2.25 16.98
C ARG A 79 -7.22 1.96 16.20
N GLU A 80 -7.92 2.98 15.79
CA GLU A 80 -8.90 2.80 14.72
C GLU A 80 -8.14 2.63 13.41
N LEU A 81 -7.95 1.39 13.02
CA LEU A 81 -7.33 1.02 11.74
C LEU A 81 -8.33 1.14 10.58
N SER A 82 -9.46 1.80 10.79
CA SER A 82 -10.42 2.09 9.75
C SER A 82 -9.81 3.00 8.68
N GLY A 83 -10.12 2.73 7.42
CA GLY A 83 -9.62 3.52 6.29
C GLY A 83 -8.18 3.22 5.88
N VAL A 84 -7.57 2.16 6.37
CA VAL A 84 -6.30 1.65 5.83
C VAL A 84 -6.55 1.10 4.43
N PHE A 85 -5.74 1.51 3.47
CA PHE A 85 -5.81 0.98 2.12
C PHE A 85 -4.54 0.22 1.74
N HIS A 86 -4.71 -0.75 0.86
CA HIS A 86 -3.63 -1.43 0.17
C HIS A 86 -3.90 -1.39 -1.33
N ALA A 87 -3.05 -0.68 -2.07
CA ALA A 87 -3.02 -0.78 -3.52
C ALA A 87 -2.01 -1.86 -3.91
N VAL A 88 -2.45 -2.85 -4.67
CA VAL A 88 -1.61 -3.99 -5.06
C VAL A 88 -1.58 -4.16 -6.56
N THR A 89 -0.44 -4.60 -7.11
CA THR A 89 -0.32 -5.01 -8.51
C THR A 89 -0.80 -6.45 -8.70
N GLY A 90 -1.06 -6.83 -9.96
CA GLY A 90 -1.68 -8.11 -10.29
C GLY A 90 -0.83 -9.36 -10.14
N ALA A 91 0.48 -9.23 -9.89
CA ALA A 91 1.39 -10.34 -9.65
C ALA A 91 1.29 -11.48 -10.69
N GLY A 92 1.37 -11.13 -11.96
CA GLY A 92 1.24 -12.10 -13.06
C GLY A 92 -0.17 -12.65 -13.24
N GLY A 93 -1.20 -11.90 -12.84
CA GLY A 93 -2.60 -12.30 -12.91
C GLY A 93 -3.10 -13.13 -11.72
N ARG A 94 -2.35 -13.14 -10.61
CA ARG A 94 -2.73 -13.86 -9.39
C ARG A 94 -3.65 -13.06 -8.47
N LEU A 95 -3.64 -11.74 -8.61
CA LEU A 95 -4.49 -10.82 -7.86
C LEU A 95 -5.39 -10.04 -8.82
N LYS A 96 -6.60 -9.75 -8.38
CA LYS A 96 -7.54 -8.90 -9.13
C LYS A 96 -7.04 -7.46 -9.15
N THR A 97 -7.06 -6.85 -10.32
CA THR A 97 -6.66 -5.45 -10.55
C THR A 97 -7.80 -4.63 -11.13
N GLY A 98 -7.62 -3.30 -11.20
CA GLY A 98 -8.61 -2.40 -11.78
C GLY A 98 -9.90 -2.26 -10.95
N GLN A 99 -9.89 -2.65 -9.69
CA GLN A 99 -11.04 -2.65 -8.79
C GLN A 99 -10.70 -2.00 -7.46
N ILE A 100 -11.69 -1.42 -6.83
CA ILE A 100 -11.67 -1.06 -5.41
C ILE A 100 -12.53 -2.09 -4.70
N ILE A 101 -11.92 -2.85 -3.78
CA ILE A 101 -12.59 -3.92 -3.05
C ILE A 101 -12.57 -3.58 -1.59
N ASP A 102 -13.75 -3.42 -1.01
CA ASP A 102 -13.90 -3.25 0.44
C ASP A 102 -13.88 -4.63 1.11
N VAL A 103 -12.94 -4.79 2.03
CA VAL A 103 -12.76 -6.02 2.79
C VAL A 103 -12.66 -5.68 4.27
N ASN A 104 -13.42 -6.38 5.10
CA ASN A 104 -13.28 -6.29 6.54
C ASN A 104 -12.15 -7.23 6.99
N ALA A 105 -10.90 -6.80 6.78
CA ALA A 105 -9.72 -7.59 7.04
C ALA A 105 -8.60 -6.71 7.60
N GLU A 106 -7.62 -7.33 8.22
CA GLU A 106 -6.44 -6.64 8.72
C GLU A 106 -5.34 -6.56 7.64
N GLY A 107 -4.44 -5.59 7.76
CA GLY A 107 -3.29 -5.47 6.84
C GLY A 107 -2.46 -6.77 6.78
N LEU A 108 -2.33 -7.49 7.90
CA LEU A 108 -1.65 -8.77 7.95
C LEU A 108 -2.31 -9.83 7.04
N ASP A 109 -3.64 -9.81 6.92
CA ASP A 109 -4.37 -10.72 6.03
C ASP A 109 -4.09 -10.44 4.56
N VAL A 110 -3.92 -9.16 4.20
CA VAL A 110 -3.48 -8.76 2.85
C VAL A 110 -2.11 -9.35 2.55
N TYR A 111 -1.13 -9.18 3.44
CA TYR A 111 0.22 -9.73 3.26
C TYR A 111 0.24 -11.26 3.21
N ASN A 112 -0.54 -11.94 4.06
CA ASN A 112 -0.68 -13.39 4.01
C ASN A 112 -1.30 -13.86 2.68
N THR A 113 -2.29 -13.13 2.17
CA THR A 113 -2.89 -13.42 0.87
C THR A 113 -1.88 -13.26 -0.26
N MET A 114 -1.12 -12.16 -0.26
CA MET A 114 -0.03 -11.93 -1.21
C MET A 114 1.01 -13.06 -1.16
N ALA A 115 1.50 -13.41 0.03
CA ALA A 115 2.46 -14.49 0.22
C ALA A 115 1.90 -15.84 -0.31
N ARG A 116 0.64 -16.13 -0.04
CA ARG A 116 -0.04 -17.34 -0.52
C ARG A 116 -0.07 -17.41 -2.06
N THR A 117 -0.37 -16.31 -2.72
CA THR A 117 -0.44 -16.26 -4.19
C THR A 117 0.91 -16.42 -4.87
N THR A 118 2.02 -16.20 -4.15
CA THR A 118 3.38 -16.50 -4.64
C THR A 118 3.82 -17.94 -4.36
N GLY A 119 2.96 -18.77 -3.76
CA GLY A 119 3.29 -20.15 -3.39
C GLY A 119 4.01 -20.26 -2.04
N THR A 120 4.18 -19.16 -1.31
CA THR A 120 4.77 -19.19 0.03
C THR A 120 3.83 -19.89 1.01
N LYS A 121 4.32 -20.90 1.71
CA LYS A 121 3.54 -21.65 2.70
C LYS A 121 3.65 -21.06 4.12
N ALA A 122 4.61 -20.18 4.35
CA ALA A 122 4.80 -19.52 5.64
C ALA A 122 3.65 -18.57 5.94
N LYS A 123 3.25 -18.51 7.19
CA LYS A 123 2.36 -17.47 7.71
C LYS A 123 3.20 -16.29 8.21
N LEU A 124 2.76 -15.10 7.88
CA LEU A 124 3.32 -13.87 8.40
C LEU A 124 2.58 -13.49 9.69
N GLY A 125 3.29 -12.91 10.64
CA GLY A 125 2.75 -12.42 11.90
C GLY A 125 2.99 -13.35 13.10
N PRO A 126 2.43 -13.01 14.26
CA PRO A 126 2.56 -13.79 15.48
C PRO A 126 2.08 -15.23 15.31
N LEU A 127 2.76 -16.18 15.95
CA LEU A 127 2.47 -17.61 15.82
C LEU A 127 1.08 -18.00 16.37
N ASP A 128 0.60 -17.25 17.33
CA ASP A 128 -0.70 -17.44 18.00
C ASP A 128 -1.86 -16.84 17.22
N ARG A 129 -1.59 -16.12 16.16
CA ARG A 129 -2.60 -15.46 15.33
C ARG A 129 -2.67 -16.08 13.94
N ALA A 130 -3.80 -16.70 13.67
CA ALA A 130 -4.07 -17.18 12.32
C ALA A 130 -4.37 -16.00 11.39
N GLY A 131 -3.48 -15.72 10.44
CA GLY A 131 -3.79 -14.83 9.33
C GLY A 131 -4.87 -15.45 8.45
N THR A 132 -5.84 -14.65 8.03
CA THR A 132 -6.91 -15.06 7.12
C THR A 132 -6.46 -14.81 5.66
N ILE A 133 -6.95 -15.60 4.75
CA ILE A 133 -6.77 -15.36 3.31
C ILE A 133 -8.00 -14.62 2.79
N ILE A 134 -7.77 -13.56 2.04
CA ILE A 134 -8.83 -12.75 1.46
C ILE A 134 -9.11 -13.23 0.04
N ASP A 135 -9.98 -14.22 -0.10
CA ASP A 135 -10.30 -14.82 -1.42
C ASP A 135 -10.86 -13.80 -2.42
N LYS A 136 -11.51 -12.74 -1.94
CA LYS A 136 -12.08 -11.68 -2.80
C LYS A 136 -11.04 -11.00 -3.69
N ILE A 137 -9.77 -10.92 -3.27
CA ILE A 137 -8.70 -10.25 -4.04
C ILE A 137 -7.89 -11.22 -4.89
N ILE A 138 -8.10 -12.51 -4.77
CA ILE A 138 -7.44 -13.53 -5.62
C ILE A 138 -8.18 -13.60 -6.96
N ALA A 139 -7.40 -13.62 -8.06
CA ALA A 139 -7.93 -13.71 -9.42
C ALA A 139 -8.40 -15.12 -9.78
#